data_4302fd51ca4470daa3da3068a3b750e2
#
_entry.id   4302fd51ca4470daa3da3068a3b750e2
#
_cell.length_a   1.000
_cell.length_b   1.000
_cell.length_c   1.000
_cell.angle_alpha   90.00
_cell.angle_beta   90.00
_cell.angle_gamma   90.00
#
_symmetry.space_group_name_H-M   'P 1'
#
loop_
_entity.id
_entity.type
_entity.pdbx_description
1 polymer ?
#
loop_
_entity_poly.entity_id
_entity_poly.type
_entity_poly.pdbx_seq_one_letter_code
_entity_poly.pdbx_strand_id
1 'polypeptide(L)'
;WKDCAKKEITIITYIGEMLRYLVNTKESEFENKHKIRGIFGNGLRPDVWKVFEKRFNISNIIEFYGSSEGNISLINADSYFGSIGRIPPYLGSKMKTKIVKFNVEEEKVIRNSDGFCIECNPDEIGEAIGLIPDDGKFAGRYDGYTNKEASKKKILENVFESGDRWFSSGDLLKRDSKGYFYFIDRIGDTFRWKSENVSTNEVSEVVSAIPGIKEANIYGVEVPAQDGRAGMASLVTDENFSISEFYQLLLDQLPKYSIPVFLRISPEIEI
;
A
#
# COMPACT_ATOMS: atom_id res chain seq x y z
N TRP A 1 12.67 -22.82 3.21
CA TRP A 1 14.10 -22.70 2.88
C TRP A 1 14.74 -24.03 2.54
N LYS A 2 14.44 -25.08 3.29
CA LYS A 2 14.99 -26.43 3.02
C LYS A 2 14.70 -26.92 1.61
N ASP A 3 13.47 -26.74 1.12
CA ASP A 3 13.10 -27.14 -0.25
C ASP A 3 13.73 -26.22 -1.28
N CYS A 4 13.83 -24.91 -1.01
CA CYS A 4 14.53 -23.97 -1.88
C CYS A 4 16.01 -24.36 -2.07
N ALA A 5 16.68 -24.71 -0.97
CA ALA A 5 18.07 -25.17 -1.02
C ALA A 5 18.22 -26.52 -1.77
N LYS A 6 17.40 -27.52 -1.41
CA LYS A 6 17.46 -28.86 -2.02
C LYS A 6 17.14 -28.89 -3.52
N LYS A 7 16.16 -28.08 -3.95
CA LYS A 7 15.70 -28.01 -5.35
C LYS A 7 16.44 -26.96 -6.17
N GLU A 8 17.41 -26.28 -5.55
CA GLU A 8 18.22 -25.23 -6.18
C GLU A 8 17.36 -24.12 -6.84
N ILE A 9 16.31 -23.71 -6.13
CA ILE A 9 15.38 -22.66 -6.60
C ILE A 9 16.16 -21.36 -6.79
N THR A 10 15.96 -20.69 -7.92
CA THR A 10 16.65 -19.45 -8.29
C THR A 10 15.78 -18.20 -8.23
N ILE A 11 14.47 -18.35 -8.33
CA ILE A 11 13.48 -17.27 -8.24
C ILE A 11 12.27 -17.80 -7.48
N ILE A 12 11.69 -16.98 -6.60
CA ILE A 12 10.41 -17.25 -5.96
C ILE A 12 9.44 -16.10 -6.19
N THR A 13 8.15 -16.41 -6.24
CA THR A 13 7.09 -15.40 -6.17
C THR A 13 6.60 -15.26 -4.74
N TYR A 14 6.13 -14.06 -4.39
CA TYR A 14 5.66 -13.79 -3.04
C TYR A 14 4.41 -12.90 -3.01
N ILE A 15 3.76 -12.91 -1.87
CA ILE A 15 2.84 -11.88 -1.38
C ILE A 15 3.47 -11.32 -0.10
N GLY A 16 3.39 -10.01 0.13
CA GLY A 16 4.09 -9.34 1.22
C GLY A 16 3.84 -9.96 2.59
N GLU A 17 2.62 -10.40 2.88
CA GLU A 17 2.28 -11.08 4.13
C GLU A 17 3.01 -12.42 4.32
N MET A 18 3.24 -13.18 3.24
CA MET A 18 4.07 -14.39 3.30
C MET A 18 5.51 -14.08 3.72
N LEU A 19 6.06 -12.96 3.22
CA LEU A 19 7.42 -12.54 3.63
C LEU A 19 7.45 -12.12 5.09
N ARG A 20 6.38 -11.50 5.61
CA ARG A 20 6.23 -11.19 7.04
C ARG A 20 6.26 -12.47 7.89
N TYR A 21 5.55 -13.49 7.49
CA TYR A 21 5.62 -14.79 8.19
C TYR A 21 7.03 -15.36 8.18
N LEU A 22 7.73 -15.31 7.04
CA LEU A 22 9.10 -15.81 6.93
C LEU A 22 10.08 -15.07 7.86
N VAL A 23 9.99 -13.74 7.94
CA VAL A 23 10.89 -12.97 8.84
C VAL A 23 10.58 -13.20 10.33
N ASN A 24 9.36 -13.61 10.67
CA ASN A 24 8.95 -13.92 12.05
C ASN A 24 9.15 -15.39 12.45
N THR A 25 9.54 -16.28 11.52
CA THR A 25 9.84 -17.67 11.86
C THR A 25 11.20 -17.81 12.56
N LYS A 26 11.37 -18.91 13.32
CA LYS A 26 12.67 -19.26 13.90
C LYS A 26 13.71 -19.44 12.78
N GLU A 27 14.95 -19.06 13.08
CA GLU A 27 16.07 -19.24 12.14
C GLU A 27 16.26 -20.70 11.73
N SER A 28 16.61 -20.89 10.48
CA SER A 28 16.85 -22.19 9.89
C SER A 28 18.25 -22.25 9.27
N GLU A 29 18.95 -23.37 9.45
CA GLU A 29 20.24 -23.59 8.81
C GLU A 29 20.22 -23.52 7.27
N PHE A 30 19.03 -23.53 6.66
CA PHE A 30 18.84 -23.47 5.21
C PHE A 30 18.61 -22.05 4.65
N GLU A 31 18.47 -21.04 5.50
CA GLU A 31 18.12 -19.66 5.10
C GLU A 31 19.14 -19.03 4.13
N ASN A 32 20.41 -19.41 4.24
CA ASN A 32 21.49 -18.92 3.38
C ASN A 32 22.14 -20.01 2.51
N LYS A 33 21.50 -21.20 2.43
CA LYS A 33 21.97 -22.32 1.58
C LYS A 33 21.23 -22.41 0.24
N HIS A 34 20.30 -21.50 -0.05
CA HIS A 34 19.54 -21.45 -1.29
C HIS A 34 20.34 -20.80 -2.43
N LYS A 35 19.87 -20.99 -3.66
CA LYS A 35 20.40 -20.34 -4.88
C LYS A 35 19.47 -19.23 -5.42
N ILE A 36 18.58 -18.69 -4.56
CA ILE A 36 17.64 -17.64 -4.96
C ILE A 36 18.42 -16.37 -5.27
N ARG A 37 18.30 -15.87 -6.48
CA ARG A 37 18.93 -14.65 -6.99
C ARG A 37 17.98 -13.46 -7.07
N GLY A 38 16.69 -13.68 -6.82
CA GLY A 38 15.67 -12.63 -6.81
C GLY A 38 14.29 -13.17 -6.47
N ILE A 39 13.45 -12.25 -6.07
CA ILE A 39 12.04 -12.51 -5.77
C ILE A 39 11.13 -11.54 -6.54
N PHE A 40 9.92 -11.97 -6.88
CA PHE A 40 8.94 -11.19 -7.61
C PHE A 40 7.58 -11.30 -6.96
N GLY A 41 6.96 -10.17 -6.62
CA GLY A 41 5.66 -10.18 -5.95
C GLY A 41 5.07 -8.81 -5.73
N ASN A 42 4.14 -8.74 -4.80
CA ASN A 42 3.42 -7.52 -4.46
C ASN A 42 3.10 -7.43 -2.98
N GLY A 43 2.87 -6.21 -2.51
CA GLY A 43 2.44 -5.93 -1.14
C GLY A 43 3.55 -6.05 -0.10
N LEU A 44 4.82 -5.92 -0.49
CA LEU A 44 5.94 -5.93 0.44
C LEU A 44 6.07 -4.57 1.14
N ARG A 45 5.78 -4.58 2.42
CA ARG A 45 5.86 -3.38 3.25
C ARG A 45 7.32 -3.02 3.58
N PRO A 46 7.65 -1.71 3.72
CA PRO A 46 9.00 -1.24 4.01
C PRO A 46 9.62 -1.83 5.28
N ASP A 47 8.83 -2.04 6.33
CA ASP A 47 9.27 -2.66 7.59
C ASP A 47 9.78 -4.08 7.40
N VAL A 48 9.10 -4.87 6.57
CA VAL A 48 9.49 -6.26 6.24
C VAL A 48 10.65 -6.30 5.25
N TRP A 49 10.70 -5.37 4.29
CA TRP A 49 11.68 -5.35 3.19
C TRP A 49 13.12 -5.43 3.68
N LYS A 50 13.53 -4.50 4.55
CA LYS A 50 14.91 -4.45 5.04
C LYS A 50 15.29 -5.67 5.87
N VAL A 51 14.36 -6.17 6.70
CA VAL A 51 14.59 -7.36 7.53
C VAL A 51 14.76 -8.58 6.64
N PHE A 52 13.89 -8.75 5.65
CA PHE A 52 13.92 -9.85 4.69
C PHE A 52 15.23 -9.85 3.89
N GLU A 53 15.58 -8.71 3.29
CA GLU A 53 16.80 -8.55 2.49
C GLU A 53 18.04 -8.93 3.30
N LYS A 54 18.16 -8.41 4.52
CA LYS A 54 19.30 -8.65 5.39
C LYS A 54 19.37 -10.10 5.88
N ARG A 55 18.23 -10.67 6.32
CA ARG A 55 18.19 -12.01 6.91
C ARG A 55 18.46 -13.10 5.89
N PHE A 56 17.84 -13.00 4.72
CA PHE A 56 17.90 -14.04 3.69
C PHE A 56 18.90 -13.75 2.56
N ASN A 57 19.63 -12.63 2.63
CA ASN A 57 20.64 -12.21 1.67
C ASN A 57 20.10 -12.19 0.21
N ILE A 58 18.89 -11.68 0.02
CA ILE A 58 18.23 -11.53 -1.28
C ILE A 58 17.95 -10.05 -1.53
N SER A 59 18.79 -9.39 -2.33
CA SER A 59 18.68 -7.95 -2.62
C SER A 59 17.89 -7.61 -3.89
N ASN A 60 17.72 -8.59 -4.80
CA ASN A 60 16.95 -8.38 -6.02
C ASN A 60 15.46 -8.64 -5.74
N ILE A 61 14.76 -7.61 -5.33
CA ILE A 61 13.34 -7.64 -4.95
C ILE A 61 12.55 -6.84 -5.98
N ILE A 62 11.81 -7.53 -6.82
CA ILE A 62 10.94 -6.93 -7.83
C ILE A 62 9.54 -6.85 -7.27
N GLU A 63 9.07 -5.62 -7.06
CA GLU A 63 7.71 -5.34 -6.59
C GLU A 63 6.84 -4.91 -7.76
N PHE A 64 5.59 -5.35 -7.80
CA PHE A 64 4.63 -4.84 -8.77
C PHE A 64 3.33 -4.40 -8.09
N TYR A 65 2.61 -3.50 -8.74
CA TYR A 65 1.29 -3.05 -8.35
C TYR A 65 0.32 -3.24 -9.51
N GLY A 66 -0.85 -3.75 -9.21
CA GLY A 66 -1.94 -3.91 -10.16
C GLY A 66 -3.11 -4.66 -9.54
N SER A 67 -4.27 -4.56 -10.16
CA SER A 67 -5.45 -5.35 -9.82
C SER A 67 -5.96 -6.10 -11.06
N SER A 68 -6.58 -7.25 -10.84
CA SER A 68 -7.12 -8.07 -11.93
C SER A 68 -8.26 -7.40 -12.70
N GLU A 69 -9.02 -6.55 -12.02
CA GLU A 69 -10.14 -5.80 -12.56
C GLU A 69 -9.74 -4.44 -13.15
N GLY A 70 -8.56 -3.94 -12.80
CA GLY A 70 -8.07 -2.62 -13.20
C GLY A 70 -7.16 -2.65 -14.42
N ASN A 71 -6.74 -1.46 -14.83
CA ASN A 71 -5.84 -1.28 -15.96
C ASN A 71 -4.54 -0.55 -15.61
N ILE A 72 -4.26 -0.37 -14.31
CA ILE A 72 -3.02 0.19 -13.81
C ILE A 72 -2.05 -0.96 -13.56
N SER A 73 -0.84 -0.83 -14.11
CA SER A 73 0.25 -1.77 -13.88
C SER A 73 1.55 -1.00 -13.69
N LEU A 74 2.18 -1.18 -12.53
CA LEU A 74 3.45 -0.58 -12.18
C LEU A 74 4.43 -1.69 -11.78
N ILE A 75 5.71 -1.52 -12.11
CA ILE A 75 6.77 -2.49 -11.77
C ILE A 75 7.97 -1.71 -11.25
N ASN A 76 8.45 -2.11 -10.07
CA ASN A 76 9.73 -1.71 -9.51
C ASN A 76 10.78 -2.78 -9.84
N ALA A 77 11.37 -2.68 -11.02
CA ALA A 77 12.42 -3.59 -11.46
C ALA A 77 13.81 -3.24 -10.92
N ASP A 78 13.94 -2.05 -10.34
CA ASP A 78 15.20 -1.52 -9.84
C ASP A 78 15.48 -1.90 -8.37
N SER A 79 14.60 -2.69 -7.74
CA SER A 79 14.62 -2.98 -6.30
C SER A 79 14.69 -1.71 -5.44
N TYR A 80 14.07 -0.62 -5.91
CA TYR A 80 14.10 0.65 -5.21
C TYR A 80 13.21 0.56 -3.97
N PHE A 81 13.85 0.74 -2.82
CA PHE A 81 13.23 0.49 -1.51
C PHE A 81 11.88 1.19 -1.31
N GLY A 82 10.86 0.42 -0.92
CA GLY A 82 9.51 0.90 -0.61
C GLY A 82 8.66 1.30 -1.82
N SER A 83 9.21 1.30 -3.03
CA SER A 83 8.45 1.64 -4.24
C SER A 83 7.70 0.42 -4.79
N ILE A 84 6.46 0.64 -5.23
CA ILE A 84 5.62 -0.36 -5.90
C ILE A 84 5.77 -0.36 -7.42
N GLY A 85 6.53 0.60 -7.97
CA GLY A 85 6.81 0.68 -9.40
C GLY A 85 7.33 2.03 -9.85
N ARG A 86 7.73 2.11 -11.12
CA ARG A 86 8.33 3.30 -11.69
C ARG A 86 7.77 3.63 -13.07
N ILE A 87 7.44 4.89 -13.27
CA ILE A 87 7.23 5.49 -14.59
C ILE A 87 8.28 6.60 -14.74
N PRO A 88 9.35 6.38 -15.54
CA PRO A 88 10.35 7.42 -15.74
C PRO A 88 9.72 8.72 -16.24
N PRO A 89 10.18 9.91 -15.78
CA PRO A 89 9.56 11.19 -16.13
C PRO A 89 9.40 11.43 -17.63
N TYR A 90 10.36 10.98 -18.45
CA TYR A 90 10.32 11.11 -19.91
C TYR A 90 9.22 10.24 -20.57
N LEU A 91 8.67 9.26 -19.87
CA LEU A 91 7.54 8.45 -20.31
C LEU A 91 6.19 8.91 -19.73
N GLY A 92 6.20 9.83 -18.77
CA GLY A 92 5.00 10.23 -18.02
C GLY A 92 3.82 10.69 -18.88
N SER A 93 4.09 11.36 -20.02
CA SER A 93 3.05 11.79 -20.96
C SER A 93 2.47 10.65 -21.81
N LYS A 94 3.21 9.54 -21.96
CA LYS A 94 2.78 8.36 -22.74
C LYS A 94 2.13 7.29 -21.88
N MET A 95 2.42 7.30 -20.58
CA MET A 95 1.87 6.31 -19.65
C MET A 95 0.44 6.69 -19.26
N LYS A 96 -0.40 5.68 -19.23
CA LYS A 96 -1.84 5.83 -19.01
C LYS A 96 -2.21 5.81 -17.52
N THR A 97 -1.26 6.02 -16.62
CA THR A 97 -1.44 6.07 -15.16
C THR A 97 -1.13 7.46 -14.64
N LYS A 98 -2.04 8.04 -13.88
CA LYS A 98 -1.91 9.35 -13.25
C LYS A 98 -2.30 9.26 -11.77
N ILE A 99 -1.93 10.29 -11.00
CA ILE A 99 -2.41 10.49 -9.63
C ILE A 99 -3.15 11.82 -9.63
N VAL A 100 -4.38 11.84 -9.17
CA VAL A 100 -5.23 13.03 -9.07
C VAL A 100 -5.49 13.40 -7.63
N LYS A 101 -5.64 14.70 -7.35
CA LYS A 101 -5.96 15.19 -6.02
C LYS A 101 -7.28 14.60 -5.53
N PHE A 102 -7.28 14.16 -4.29
CA PHE A 102 -8.39 13.45 -3.67
C PHE A 102 -8.77 14.07 -2.33
N ASN A 103 -10.05 14.29 -2.11
CA ASN A 103 -10.59 14.68 -0.82
C ASN A 103 -11.04 13.42 -0.06
N VAL A 104 -10.31 13.07 1.00
CA VAL A 104 -10.57 11.86 1.79
C VAL A 104 -11.89 11.95 2.57
N GLU A 105 -12.31 13.16 3.00
CA GLU A 105 -13.57 13.36 3.73
C GLU A 105 -14.80 13.10 2.88
N GLU A 106 -14.78 13.64 1.66
CA GLU A 106 -15.89 13.50 0.72
C GLU A 106 -15.80 12.23 -0.12
N GLU A 107 -14.67 11.51 0.01
CA GLU A 107 -14.32 10.35 -0.82
C GLU A 107 -14.44 10.64 -2.33
N LYS A 108 -13.91 11.80 -2.75
CA LYS A 108 -14.04 12.30 -4.14
C LYS A 108 -12.74 12.90 -4.66
N VAL A 109 -12.55 12.76 -5.98
CA VAL A 109 -11.51 13.49 -6.71
C VAL A 109 -11.80 14.99 -6.69
N ILE A 110 -10.74 15.79 -6.55
CA ILE A 110 -10.83 17.26 -6.57
C ILE A 110 -10.81 17.73 -8.03
N ARG A 111 -11.77 18.59 -8.39
CA ARG A 111 -11.89 19.17 -9.73
C ARG A 111 -11.67 20.68 -9.68
N ASN A 112 -11.15 21.23 -10.79
CA ASN A 112 -10.99 22.67 -10.99
C ASN A 112 -12.34 23.34 -11.38
N SER A 113 -12.33 24.66 -11.62
CA SER A 113 -13.50 25.45 -12.02
C SER A 113 -14.15 24.97 -13.33
N ASP A 114 -13.37 24.34 -14.21
CA ASP A 114 -13.83 23.86 -15.52
C ASP A 114 -14.39 22.41 -15.43
N GLY A 115 -14.39 21.82 -14.24
CA GLY A 115 -14.89 20.49 -13.95
C GLY A 115 -13.90 19.35 -14.20
N PHE A 116 -12.63 19.64 -14.53
CA PHE A 116 -11.58 18.64 -14.73
C PHE A 116 -10.81 18.32 -13.45
N CYS A 117 -10.32 17.10 -13.33
CA CYS A 117 -9.52 16.68 -12.19
C CYS A 117 -8.15 17.39 -12.18
N ILE A 118 -7.60 17.56 -10.99
CA ILE A 118 -6.30 18.19 -10.80
C ILE A 118 -5.26 17.09 -10.58
N GLU A 119 -4.25 17.01 -11.46
CA GLU A 119 -3.14 16.08 -11.29
C GLU A 119 -2.28 16.48 -10.07
N CYS A 120 -1.82 15.51 -9.30
CA CYS A 120 -0.92 15.74 -8.18
C CYS A 120 0.49 16.12 -8.65
N ASN A 121 1.12 17.06 -7.94
CA ASN A 121 2.55 17.30 -8.06
C ASN A 121 3.37 16.12 -7.51
N PRO A 122 4.69 16.06 -7.77
CA PRO A 122 5.55 15.11 -7.08
C PRO A 122 5.38 15.20 -5.55
N ASP A 123 5.39 14.05 -4.91
CA ASP A 123 5.21 13.84 -3.46
C ASP A 123 3.84 14.21 -2.87
N GLU A 124 2.89 14.72 -3.69
CA GLU A 124 1.49 14.86 -3.27
C GLU A 124 0.79 13.50 -3.28
N ILE A 125 -0.05 13.27 -2.28
CA ILE A 125 -0.90 12.07 -2.16
C ILE A 125 -2.21 12.31 -2.91
N GLY A 126 -2.64 11.31 -3.68
CA GLY A 126 -3.90 11.34 -4.40
C GLY A 126 -4.31 9.97 -4.88
N GLU A 127 -5.46 9.89 -5.54
CA GLU A 127 -5.96 8.64 -6.09
C GLU A 127 -5.24 8.27 -7.39
N ALA A 128 -4.82 7.02 -7.49
CA ALA A 128 -4.26 6.47 -8.73
C ALA A 128 -5.38 6.15 -9.71
N ILE A 129 -5.22 6.62 -10.95
CA ILE A 129 -6.19 6.41 -12.02
C ILE A 129 -5.52 5.91 -13.29
N GLY A 130 -6.24 5.10 -14.06
CA GLY A 130 -5.75 4.53 -15.32
C GLY A 130 -6.63 4.89 -16.50
N LEU A 131 -6.06 5.47 -17.57
CA LEU A 131 -6.80 5.83 -18.78
C LEU A 131 -7.45 4.61 -19.42
N ILE A 132 -8.73 4.67 -19.70
CA ILE A 132 -9.49 3.67 -20.46
C ILE A 132 -9.48 4.11 -21.92
N PRO A 133 -8.73 3.45 -22.82
CA PRO A 133 -8.67 3.86 -24.21
C PRO A 133 -9.94 3.47 -24.96
N ASP A 134 -10.37 4.34 -25.89
CA ASP A 134 -11.51 4.06 -26.78
C ASP A 134 -11.13 3.28 -28.04
N ASP A 135 -9.83 2.94 -28.21
CA ASP A 135 -9.28 2.34 -29.41
C ASP A 135 -9.48 0.82 -29.54
N GLY A 136 -10.17 0.20 -28.59
CA GLY A 136 -10.46 -1.23 -28.56
C GLY A 136 -9.24 -2.13 -28.38
N LYS A 137 -8.04 -1.56 -28.17
CA LYS A 137 -6.81 -2.34 -27.95
C LYS A 137 -6.80 -2.97 -26.57
N PHE A 138 -6.11 -4.11 -26.45
CA PHE A 138 -5.99 -4.86 -25.21
C PHE A 138 -5.24 -4.07 -24.11
N ALA A 139 -4.22 -3.30 -24.49
CA ALA A 139 -3.42 -2.53 -23.53
C ALA A 139 -4.23 -1.36 -22.92
N GLY A 140 -4.47 -1.44 -21.61
CA GLY A 140 -5.24 -0.45 -20.86
C GLY A 140 -6.76 -0.69 -20.88
N ARG A 141 -7.20 -1.82 -21.40
CA ARG A 141 -8.62 -2.20 -21.35
C ARG A 141 -9.08 -2.35 -19.90
N TYR A 142 -10.27 -1.86 -19.62
CA TYR A 142 -10.98 -2.08 -18.37
C TYR A 142 -12.20 -2.96 -18.64
N ASP A 143 -12.14 -4.20 -18.15
CA ASP A 143 -13.23 -5.17 -18.34
C ASP A 143 -14.34 -5.03 -17.28
N GLY A 144 -14.04 -4.39 -16.17
CA GLY A 144 -14.98 -4.14 -15.06
C GLY A 144 -15.31 -5.40 -14.27
N TYR A 145 -16.28 -5.23 -13.38
CA TYR A 145 -16.86 -6.31 -12.59
C TYR A 145 -18.01 -6.99 -13.32
N THR A 146 -18.40 -8.18 -12.88
CA THR A 146 -19.62 -8.85 -13.33
C THR A 146 -20.87 -8.00 -13.07
N ASN A 147 -20.86 -7.19 -12.01
CA ASN A 147 -21.88 -6.19 -11.73
C ASN A 147 -21.58 -4.87 -12.49
N LYS A 148 -22.42 -4.56 -13.47
CA LYS A 148 -22.27 -3.35 -14.31
C LYS A 148 -22.37 -2.03 -13.54
N GLU A 149 -23.17 -1.95 -12.48
CA GLU A 149 -23.30 -0.75 -11.65
C GLU A 149 -22.04 -0.52 -10.80
N ALA A 150 -21.48 -1.59 -10.24
CA ALA A 150 -20.19 -1.53 -9.54
C ALA A 150 -19.06 -1.07 -10.49
N SER A 151 -19.08 -1.57 -11.75
CA SER A 151 -18.12 -1.16 -12.78
C SER A 151 -18.23 0.33 -13.12
N LYS A 152 -19.45 0.85 -13.25
CA LYS A 152 -19.67 2.28 -13.54
C LYS A 152 -19.16 3.20 -12.42
N LYS A 153 -19.28 2.79 -11.15
CA LYS A 153 -18.78 3.56 -10.00
C LYS A 153 -17.26 3.70 -10.01
N LYS A 154 -16.56 2.82 -10.72
CA LYS A 154 -15.09 2.83 -10.86
C LYS A 154 -14.62 3.57 -12.12
N ILE A 155 -15.50 4.24 -12.83
CA ILE A 155 -15.15 5.03 -14.01
C ILE A 155 -15.33 6.51 -13.70
N LEU A 156 -14.25 7.25 -13.81
CA LEU A 156 -14.25 8.72 -13.79
C LEU A 156 -14.36 9.21 -15.24
N GLU A 157 -15.30 10.12 -15.49
CA GLU A 157 -15.49 10.76 -16.78
C GLU A 157 -15.04 12.22 -16.74
N ASN A 158 -14.60 12.76 -17.88
CA ASN A 158 -14.13 14.13 -18.02
C ASN A 158 -13.05 14.47 -17.00
N VAL A 159 -11.97 13.68 -17.00
CA VAL A 159 -10.89 13.80 -16.02
C VAL A 159 -9.92 14.90 -16.41
N PHE A 160 -9.38 14.89 -17.61
CA PHE A 160 -8.47 15.92 -18.12
C PHE A 160 -8.97 16.57 -19.41
N GLU A 161 -9.86 15.90 -20.14
CA GLU A 161 -10.50 16.39 -21.34
C GLU A 161 -11.95 15.88 -21.46
N SER A 162 -12.75 16.57 -22.25
CA SER A 162 -14.17 16.17 -22.43
C SER A 162 -14.27 14.81 -23.11
N GLY A 163 -14.99 13.88 -22.46
CA GLY A 163 -15.26 12.54 -22.98
C GLY A 163 -14.18 11.50 -22.62
N ASP A 164 -13.07 11.88 -22.02
CA ASP A 164 -12.09 10.89 -21.53
C ASP A 164 -12.67 10.07 -20.36
N ARG A 165 -12.21 8.83 -20.25
CA ARG A 165 -12.65 7.90 -19.21
C ARG A 165 -11.43 7.28 -18.53
N TRP A 166 -11.46 7.24 -17.21
CA TRP A 166 -10.39 6.73 -16.38
C TRP A 166 -10.92 5.75 -15.35
N PHE A 167 -10.19 4.67 -15.14
CA PHE A 167 -10.44 3.73 -14.05
C PHE A 167 -9.96 4.33 -12.72
N SER A 168 -10.84 4.35 -11.71
CA SER A 168 -10.58 4.75 -10.34
C SER A 168 -10.13 3.51 -9.57
N SER A 169 -8.87 3.49 -9.12
CA SER A 169 -8.35 2.32 -8.40
C SER A 169 -8.95 2.16 -7.01
N GLY A 170 -9.25 3.26 -6.34
CA GLY A 170 -9.59 3.28 -4.93
C GLY A 170 -8.36 3.21 -4.02
N ASP A 171 -7.16 3.44 -4.57
CA ASP A 171 -5.91 3.44 -3.82
C ASP A 171 -5.26 4.82 -3.85
N LEU A 172 -4.81 5.27 -2.68
CA LEU A 172 -4.02 6.48 -2.53
C LEU A 172 -2.55 6.15 -2.74
N LEU A 173 -1.97 6.82 -3.70
CA LEU A 173 -0.55 6.70 -4.03
C LEU A 173 0.12 8.08 -3.97
N LYS A 174 1.44 8.08 -3.91
CA LYS A 174 2.27 9.26 -4.25
C LYS A 174 3.34 8.87 -5.26
N ARG A 175 3.82 9.84 -6.03
CA ARG A 175 4.91 9.67 -7.00
C ARG A 175 5.99 10.70 -6.71
N ASP A 176 7.23 10.27 -6.58
CA ASP A 176 8.36 11.18 -6.42
C ASP A 176 8.78 11.83 -7.76
N SER A 177 9.71 12.79 -7.68
CA SER A 177 10.24 13.49 -8.84
C SER A 177 11.06 12.60 -9.80
N LYS A 178 11.50 11.40 -9.35
CA LYS A 178 12.20 10.40 -10.15
C LYS A 178 11.25 9.43 -10.85
N GLY A 179 9.95 9.52 -10.55
CA GLY A 179 8.89 8.69 -11.12
C GLY A 179 8.64 7.38 -10.40
N TYR A 180 9.15 7.19 -9.18
CA TYR A 180 8.80 6.06 -8.33
C TYR A 180 7.47 6.29 -7.65
N PHE A 181 6.63 5.25 -7.62
CA PHE A 181 5.33 5.25 -6.97
C PHE A 181 5.40 4.52 -5.63
N TYR A 182 4.64 5.04 -4.67
CA TYR A 182 4.55 4.48 -3.32
C TYR A 182 3.08 4.33 -2.95
N PHE A 183 2.75 3.17 -2.42
CA PHE A 183 1.42 2.91 -1.87
C PHE A 183 1.27 3.61 -0.52
N ILE A 184 0.19 4.33 -0.34
CA ILE A 184 -0.09 5.04 0.92
C ILE A 184 -1.18 4.31 1.69
N ASP A 185 -2.37 4.15 1.08
CA ASP A 185 -3.49 3.46 1.72
C ASP A 185 -4.61 3.19 0.70
N ARG A 186 -5.62 2.43 1.12
CA ARG A 186 -6.89 2.35 0.40
C ARG A 186 -7.83 3.45 0.82
N ILE A 187 -8.65 3.94 -0.15
CA ILE A 187 -9.68 4.93 0.07
C ILE A 187 -10.69 4.35 1.05
N GLY A 188 -11.09 3.96 1.78
CA GLY A 188 -12.03 3.39 2.74
C GLY A 188 -11.35 2.95 4.03
N ASP A 189 -10.05 2.72 3.97
CA ASP A 189 -9.28 2.32 5.16
C ASP A 189 -8.71 3.55 5.89
N THR A 190 -8.39 4.62 5.16
CA THR A 190 -8.00 5.90 5.75
C THR A 190 -9.16 6.49 6.56
N PHE A 191 -8.89 6.95 7.76
CA PHE A 191 -9.90 7.60 8.61
C PHE A 191 -9.45 9.00 9.03
N ARG A 192 -10.41 9.82 9.49
CA ARG A 192 -10.15 11.16 9.97
C ARG A 192 -10.31 11.25 11.49
N TRP A 193 -9.33 11.87 12.13
CA TRP A 193 -9.35 12.15 13.56
C TRP A 193 -8.79 13.53 13.87
N LYS A 194 -9.52 14.33 14.65
CA LYS A 194 -9.13 15.71 15.04
C LYS A 194 -8.75 16.58 13.83
N SER A 195 -9.56 16.51 12.78
CA SER A 195 -9.36 17.22 11.51
C SER A 195 -8.15 16.80 10.68
N GLU A 196 -7.49 15.70 11.03
CA GLU A 196 -6.33 15.15 10.31
C GLU A 196 -6.66 13.78 9.71
N ASN A 197 -6.13 13.52 8.51
CA ASN A 197 -6.25 12.21 7.87
C ASN A 197 -5.20 11.25 8.43
N VAL A 198 -5.64 10.05 8.78
CA VAL A 198 -4.79 8.99 9.32
C VAL A 198 -4.77 7.81 8.35
N SER A 199 -3.61 7.51 7.80
CA SER A 199 -3.39 6.29 7.02
C SER A 199 -3.25 5.10 7.96
N THR A 200 -4.10 4.10 7.79
CA THR A 200 -4.03 2.87 8.58
C THR A 200 -2.74 2.11 8.29
N ASN A 201 -2.28 2.17 7.05
CA ASN A 201 -1.05 1.50 6.63
C ASN A 201 0.19 2.13 7.27
N GLU A 202 0.32 3.47 7.26
CA GLU A 202 1.43 4.18 7.89
C GLU A 202 1.54 3.85 9.38
N VAL A 203 0.42 3.93 10.11
CA VAL A 203 0.39 3.60 11.53
C VAL A 203 0.71 2.12 11.78
N SER A 204 0.16 1.23 10.95
CA SER A 204 0.40 -0.21 11.05
C SER A 204 1.86 -0.59 10.79
N GLU A 205 2.56 0.13 9.90
CA GLU A 205 4.01 -0.07 9.66
C GLU A 205 4.83 0.22 10.91
N VAL A 206 4.57 1.35 11.55
CA VAL A 206 5.26 1.74 12.79
C VAL A 206 4.93 0.78 13.93
N VAL A 207 3.65 0.47 14.12
CA VAL A 207 3.18 -0.45 15.17
C VAL A 207 3.78 -1.84 15.02
N SER A 208 3.78 -2.39 13.80
CA SER A 208 4.29 -3.75 13.54
C SER A 208 5.81 -3.88 13.71
N ALA A 209 6.56 -2.78 13.66
CA ALA A 209 8.00 -2.77 13.87
C ALA A 209 8.40 -2.76 15.37
N ILE A 210 7.43 -2.59 16.28
CA ILE A 210 7.70 -2.52 17.73
C ILE A 210 7.95 -3.91 18.30
N PRO A 211 9.01 -4.10 19.11
CA PRO A 211 9.30 -5.38 19.76
C PRO A 211 8.11 -5.91 20.56
N GLY A 212 7.88 -7.20 20.47
CA GLY A 212 6.79 -7.89 21.17
C GLY A 212 5.45 -7.88 20.42
N ILE A 213 5.36 -7.23 19.26
CA ILE A 213 4.18 -7.29 18.39
C ILE A 213 4.39 -8.32 17.29
N LYS A 214 3.49 -9.30 17.22
CA LYS A 214 3.46 -10.35 16.19
C LYS A 214 2.60 -9.94 14.99
N GLU A 215 1.42 -9.39 15.29
CA GLU A 215 0.44 -8.92 14.30
C GLU A 215 -0.20 -7.63 14.77
N ALA A 216 -0.49 -6.74 13.84
CA ALA A 216 -1.19 -5.49 14.12
C ALA A 216 -2.19 -5.17 13.00
N ASN A 217 -3.42 -4.80 13.40
CA ASN A 217 -4.44 -4.26 12.51
C ASN A 217 -4.90 -2.90 13.05
N ILE A 218 -4.84 -1.88 12.20
CA ILE A 218 -5.19 -0.50 12.55
C ILE A 218 -6.47 -0.11 11.82
N TYR A 219 -7.40 0.49 12.51
CA TYR A 219 -8.66 0.97 11.95
C TYR A 219 -9.26 2.11 12.76
N GLY A 220 -10.16 2.88 12.14
CA GLY A 220 -10.88 3.96 12.78
C GLY A 220 -12.18 3.48 13.43
N VAL A 221 -12.41 3.86 14.71
CA VAL A 221 -13.64 3.57 15.45
C VAL A 221 -14.39 4.85 15.78
N GLU A 222 -15.70 4.82 15.68
CA GLU A 222 -16.55 5.94 16.08
C GLU A 222 -16.54 6.12 17.59
N VAL A 223 -16.41 7.38 18.03
CA VAL A 223 -16.46 7.75 19.45
C VAL A 223 -17.68 8.63 19.68
N PRO A 224 -18.59 8.29 20.61
CA PRO A 224 -19.77 9.10 20.87
C PRO A 224 -19.42 10.58 21.16
N ALA A 225 -20.14 11.48 20.53
CA ALA A 225 -19.97 12.94 20.66
C ALA A 225 -18.61 13.49 20.17
N GLN A 226 -17.87 12.74 19.37
CA GLN A 226 -16.68 13.22 18.68
C GLN A 226 -16.89 13.17 17.16
N ASP A 227 -16.26 14.13 16.46
CA ASP A 227 -16.22 14.14 15.00
C ASP A 227 -15.08 13.24 14.50
N GLY A 228 -15.35 12.50 13.41
CA GLY A 228 -14.40 11.56 12.84
C GLY A 228 -14.34 10.21 13.59
N ARG A 229 -13.22 9.50 13.39
CA ARG A 229 -12.98 8.18 13.97
C ARG A 229 -11.64 8.18 14.71
N ALA A 230 -11.61 7.70 15.93
CA ALA A 230 -10.36 7.52 16.68
C ALA A 230 -9.63 6.25 16.23
N GLY A 231 -8.32 6.30 16.15
CA GLY A 231 -7.50 5.13 15.84
C GLY A 231 -7.62 4.04 16.90
N MET A 232 -7.83 2.81 16.47
CA MET A 232 -7.76 1.60 17.28
C MET A 232 -6.72 0.65 16.70
N ALA A 233 -5.87 0.10 17.56
CA ALA A 233 -4.93 -0.94 17.21
C ALA A 233 -5.37 -2.27 17.84
N SER A 234 -5.63 -3.27 16.99
CA SER A 234 -5.79 -4.67 17.42
C SER A 234 -4.46 -5.38 17.27
N LEU A 235 -3.94 -5.93 18.36
CA LEU A 235 -2.59 -6.48 18.44
C LEU A 235 -2.60 -7.94 18.88
N VAL A 236 -1.75 -8.74 18.25
CA VAL A 236 -1.26 -10.01 18.80
C VAL A 236 0.15 -9.79 19.31
N THR A 237 0.36 -10.06 20.59
CA THR A 237 1.63 -9.76 21.26
C THR A 237 2.31 -11.02 21.77
N ASP A 238 3.59 -10.93 22.12
CA ASP A 238 4.31 -11.95 22.87
C ASP A 238 4.66 -11.45 24.28
N GLU A 239 5.46 -12.24 25.00
CA GLU A 239 5.87 -11.94 26.37
C GLU A 239 6.78 -10.72 26.54
N ASN A 240 7.36 -10.23 25.44
CA ASN A 240 8.24 -9.04 25.47
C ASN A 240 7.46 -7.73 25.29
N PHE A 241 6.15 -7.78 25.04
CA PHE A 241 5.34 -6.59 24.82
C PHE A 241 5.18 -5.77 26.10
N SER A 242 5.52 -4.49 26.04
CA SER A 242 5.35 -3.51 27.09
C SER A 242 4.51 -2.33 26.62
N ILE A 243 3.36 -2.13 27.25
CA ILE A 243 2.41 -1.05 26.87
C ILE A 243 3.01 0.35 27.05
N SER A 244 3.85 0.54 28.05
CA SER A 244 4.52 1.82 28.31
C SER A 244 5.61 2.14 27.28
N GLU A 245 6.40 1.14 26.88
CA GLU A 245 7.41 1.28 25.83
C GLU A 245 6.75 1.46 24.48
N PHE A 246 5.68 0.70 24.20
CA PHE A 246 4.88 0.85 23.00
C PHE A 246 4.42 2.30 22.79
N TYR A 247 3.83 2.92 23.82
CA TYR A 247 3.35 4.30 23.69
C TYR A 247 4.48 5.31 23.48
N GLN A 248 5.61 5.14 24.15
CA GLN A 248 6.78 6.01 23.95
C GLN A 248 7.34 5.91 22.53
N LEU A 249 7.47 4.70 22.00
CA LEU A 249 7.95 4.48 20.62
C LEU A 249 7.00 5.09 19.58
N LEU A 250 5.68 5.05 19.81
CA LEU A 250 4.72 5.71 18.93
C LEU A 250 4.84 7.22 18.99
N LEU A 251 5.07 7.82 20.16
CA LEU A 251 5.28 9.26 20.31
C LEU A 251 6.51 9.77 19.54
N ASP A 252 7.55 8.94 19.45
CA ASP A 252 8.79 9.29 18.75
C ASP A 252 8.69 9.18 17.23
N GLN A 253 7.77 8.35 16.71
CA GLN A 253 7.69 8.00 15.29
C GLN A 253 6.44 8.51 14.57
N LEU A 254 5.36 8.79 15.29
CA LEU A 254 4.08 9.17 14.72
C LEU A 254 3.61 10.56 15.20
N PRO A 255 2.93 11.31 14.34
CA PRO A 255 2.19 12.50 14.77
C PRO A 255 1.16 12.12 15.83
N LYS A 256 0.96 12.97 16.83
CA LYS A 256 0.05 12.69 17.96
C LYS A 256 -1.38 12.33 17.57
N TYR A 257 -1.87 12.88 16.46
CA TYR A 257 -3.23 12.60 15.97
C TYR A 257 -3.38 11.20 15.39
N SER A 258 -2.30 10.60 14.87
CA SER A 258 -2.33 9.27 14.27
C SER A 258 -2.07 8.13 15.25
N ILE A 259 -1.60 8.44 16.46
CA ILE A 259 -1.39 7.44 17.50
C ILE A 259 -2.74 6.81 17.89
N PRO A 260 -2.87 5.46 17.86
CA PRO A 260 -4.08 4.79 18.27
C PRO A 260 -4.51 5.17 19.71
N VAL A 261 -5.75 5.60 19.85
CA VAL A 261 -6.34 5.96 21.15
C VAL A 261 -6.76 4.71 21.91
N PHE A 262 -7.16 3.67 21.19
CA PHE A 262 -7.63 2.41 21.74
C PHE A 262 -6.73 1.26 21.36
N LEU A 263 -6.52 0.33 22.31
CA LEU A 263 -5.79 -0.91 22.09
C LEU A 263 -6.71 -2.09 22.40
N ARG A 264 -6.69 -3.08 21.50
CA ARG A 264 -7.27 -4.40 21.72
C ARG A 264 -6.14 -5.41 21.63
N ILE A 265 -5.86 -6.13 22.70
CA ILE A 265 -4.89 -7.22 22.73
C ILE A 265 -5.66 -8.53 22.73
N SER A 266 -5.40 -9.39 21.76
CA SER A 266 -6.07 -10.68 21.59
C SER A 266 -5.05 -11.76 21.20
N PRO A 267 -5.38 -13.05 21.43
CA PRO A 267 -4.48 -14.16 21.06
C PRO A 267 -4.33 -14.33 19.55
N GLU A 268 -5.31 -13.87 18.79
CA GLU A 268 -5.35 -13.87 17.32
C GLU A 268 -6.16 -12.68 16.81
N ILE A 269 -5.91 -12.25 15.58
CA ILE A 269 -6.75 -11.27 14.88
C ILE A 269 -7.77 -12.04 14.07
N GLU A 270 -9.05 -11.84 14.35
CA GLU A 270 -10.15 -12.32 13.52
C GLU A 270 -10.14 -11.52 12.20
N ILE A 271 -10.03 -12.23 11.08
CA ILE A 271 -10.02 -11.66 9.72
C ILE A 271 -11.42 -11.76 9.13
#